data_bcd46d30835fa6b32c7a850752359fc8
#
_entry.id   bcd46d30835fa6b32c7a850752359fc8
#
_cell.length_a   1.000
_cell.length_b   1.000
_cell.length_c   1.000
_cell.angle_alpha   90.00
_cell.angle_beta   90.00
_cell.angle_gamma   90.00
#
_symmetry.space_group_name_H-M   'P 1'
#
loop_
_entity.id
_entity.type
_entity.pdbx_description
1 polymer ?
#
loop_
_entity_poly.entity_id
_entity_poly.type
_entity_poly.pdbx_seq_one_letter_code
_entity_poly.pdbx_strand_id
1 'polypeptide(L)'
;MTHRFLGILIFLAVMYIVFQLTFTISGPLSIMIEELLGGLGRAFGGFIGVDWLRSLVVEGIIGGVGAVLVFVPNIFVLFLALGILEETGYLPRAAFVIDRLMYSMKLSGRSFMSMLLGFGCNVSSIMSTRSISEPKERIVTILVSPFISCSAKLPVYVLIAGTFFGARAGVVIFFLYVLSIVITVLSALLINKLFFKGEPSTLIMELPRYRKPRLSSLILYTWNKGRHFLEKAGTIILGASVVIWFLSYFPTEGTGSFAAMIGKSLEPLFIPLGYTWEMITSLVFGIAAKEVIVSSLTTFFGNLSVRSEEHTSELQSRQSI
;
A
#
# COMPACT_ATOMS: atom_id res chain seq x y z
N MET A 1 -25.08 -13.21 14.63
CA MET A 1 -24.07 -12.90 13.62
C MET A 1 -24.44 -13.41 12.21
N THR A 2 -25.25 -14.41 12.07
CA THR A 2 -25.73 -14.93 10.74
C THR A 2 -26.92 -14.16 10.17
N HIS A 3 -27.45 -13.14 10.86
CA HIS A 3 -28.53 -12.31 10.33
C HIS A 3 -27.99 -11.39 9.24
N ARG A 4 -28.66 -11.33 8.09
CA ARG A 4 -28.21 -10.72 6.83
C ARG A 4 -27.76 -9.26 6.97
N PHE A 5 -28.54 -8.42 7.64
CA PHE A 5 -28.21 -7.00 7.82
C PHE A 5 -27.32 -6.77 9.05
N LEU A 6 -27.64 -7.42 10.16
CA LEU A 6 -26.88 -7.27 11.41
C LEU A 6 -25.46 -7.85 11.28
N GLY A 7 -25.29 -8.93 10.50
CA GLY A 7 -23.98 -9.53 10.24
C GLY A 7 -23.05 -8.59 9.48
N ILE A 8 -23.54 -7.87 8.48
CA ILE A 8 -22.75 -6.89 7.73
C ILE A 8 -22.37 -5.69 8.63
N LEU A 9 -23.30 -5.20 9.44
CA LEU A 9 -23.03 -4.08 10.35
C LEU A 9 -21.97 -4.44 11.39
N ILE A 10 -22.10 -5.63 12.02
CA ILE A 10 -21.12 -6.14 12.99
C ILE A 10 -19.76 -6.33 12.30
N PHE A 11 -19.76 -6.86 11.07
CA PHE A 11 -18.55 -7.03 10.28
C PHE A 11 -17.82 -5.70 10.06
N LEU A 12 -18.54 -4.66 9.60
CA LEU A 12 -17.96 -3.34 9.41
C LEU A 12 -17.44 -2.74 10.72
N ALA A 13 -18.16 -2.90 11.82
CA ALA A 13 -17.73 -2.43 13.14
C ALA A 13 -16.45 -3.14 13.61
N VAL A 14 -16.38 -4.47 13.47
CA VAL A 14 -15.18 -5.25 13.83
C VAL A 14 -13.99 -4.85 12.98
N MET A 15 -14.18 -4.69 11.66
CA MET A 15 -13.11 -4.25 10.77
C MET A 15 -12.63 -2.84 11.11
N TYR A 16 -13.56 -1.92 11.41
CA TYR A 16 -13.20 -0.58 11.87
C TYR A 16 -12.35 -0.62 13.14
N ILE A 17 -12.74 -1.44 14.13
CA ILE A 17 -11.97 -1.61 15.37
C ILE A 17 -10.57 -2.17 15.08
N VAL A 18 -10.46 -3.19 14.23
CA VAL A 18 -9.17 -3.77 13.82
C VAL A 18 -8.26 -2.73 13.19
N PHE A 19 -8.78 -1.95 12.24
CA PHE A 19 -7.98 -0.91 11.59
C PHE A 19 -7.59 0.20 12.58
N GLN A 20 -8.53 0.67 13.39
CA GLN A 20 -8.25 1.71 14.38
C GLN A 20 -7.17 1.25 15.38
N LEU A 21 -7.29 0.03 15.89
CA LEU A 21 -6.32 -0.57 16.80
C LEU A 21 -4.94 -0.71 16.13
N THR A 22 -4.92 -1.17 14.89
CA THR A 22 -3.69 -1.34 14.11
C THR A 22 -2.94 0.00 14.01
N PHE A 23 -3.59 1.07 13.56
CA PHE A 23 -2.94 2.36 13.40
C PHE A 23 -2.56 3.02 14.74
N THR A 24 -3.39 2.85 15.77
CA THR A 24 -3.09 3.44 17.09
C THR A 24 -1.88 2.79 17.74
N ILE A 25 -1.71 1.47 17.60
CA ILE A 25 -0.57 0.75 18.20
C ILE A 25 0.68 0.89 17.33
N SER A 26 0.56 0.78 16.00
CA SER A 26 1.72 0.81 15.11
C SER A 26 2.28 2.22 14.88
N GLY A 27 1.44 3.26 14.97
CA GLY A 27 1.84 4.64 14.70
C GLY A 27 3.07 5.10 15.50
N PRO A 28 3.06 5.03 16.84
CA PRO A 28 4.21 5.43 17.68
C PRO A 28 5.48 4.62 17.37
N LEU A 29 5.33 3.31 17.09
CA LEU A 29 6.47 2.45 16.74
C LEU A 29 7.06 2.83 15.38
N SER A 30 6.23 3.15 14.42
CA SER A 30 6.66 3.57 13.08
C SER A 30 7.43 4.89 13.15
N ILE A 31 6.96 5.87 13.92
CA ILE A 31 7.64 7.15 14.14
C ILE A 31 9.00 6.93 14.81
N MET A 32 9.06 6.10 15.84
CA MET A 32 10.32 5.80 16.53
C MET A 32 11.35 5.14 15.59
N ILE A 33 10.91 4.25 14.71
CA ILE A 33 11.79 3.62 13.70
C ILE A 33 12.26 4.66 12.68
N GLU A 34 11.37 5.55 12.23
CA GLU A 34 11.70 6.63 11.29
C GLU A 34 12.73 7.59 11.86
N GLU A 35 12.59 8.04 13.11
CA GLU A 35 13.57 8.88 13.80
C GLU A 35 14.92 8.19 13.98
N LEU A 36 14.92 6.91 14.34
CA LEU A 36 16.14 6.10 14.48
C LEU A 36 16.89 5.98 13.15
N LEU A 37 16.16 5.68 12.07
CA LEU A 37 16.74 5.55 10.73
C LEU A 37 17.24 6.91 10.20
N GLY A 38 16.50 7.98 10.46
CA GLY A 38 16.93 9.34 10.14
C GLY A 38 18.20 9.75 10.93
N GLY A 39 18.31 9.32 12.19
CA GLY A 39 19.53 9.47 13.00
C GLY A 39 20.73 8.72 12.44
N LEU A 40 20.52 7.46 12.04
CA LEU A 40 21.54 6.64 11.38
C LEU A 40 21.98 7.26 10.05
N GLY A 41 21.03 7.71 9.22
CA GLY A 41 21.32 8.36 7.94
C GLY A 41 22.21 9.60 8.11
N ARG A 42 21.94 10.44 9.13
CA ARG A 42 22.77 11.61 9.45
C ARG A 42 24.16 11.21 9.97
N ALA A 43 24.25 10.19 10.83
CA ALA A 43 25.51 9.70 11.35
C ALA A 43 26.40 9.15 10.24
N PHE A 44 25.88 8.26 9.39
CA PHE A 44 26.64 7.70 8.27
C PHE A 44 26.96 8.74 7.20
N GLY A 45 26.05 9.69 6.95
CA GLY A 45 26.28 10.80 6.02
C GLY A 45 27.43 11.71 6.40
N GLY A 46 27.78 11.81 7.71
CA GLY A 46 28.93 12.57 8.20
C GLY A 46 30.30 11.86 8.04
N PHE A 47 30.32 10.53 7.94
CA PHE A 47 31.53 9.74 7.80
C PHE A 47 32.00 9.52 6.36
N ILE A 48 31.10 9.65 5.40
CA ILE A 48 31.37 9.35 3.98
C ILE A 48 31.73 10.64 3.25
N GLY A 49 33.02 10.76 2.87
CA GLY A 49 33.57 11.95 2.19
C GLY A 49 33.34 11.96 0.65
N VAL A 50 32.69 10.96 0.09
CA VAL A 50 32.43 10.84 -1.35
C VAL A 50 30.93 11.00 -1.60
N ASP A 51 30.52 12.03 -2.34
CA ASP A 51 29.12 12.43 -2.49
C ASP A 51 28.23 11.33 -3.09
N TRP A 52 28.65 10.66 -4.17
CA TRP A 52 27.86 9.60 -4.79
C TRP A 52 27.68 8.38 -3.86
N LEU A 53 28.71 8.03 -3.06
CA LEU A 53 28.65 6.92 -2.13
C LEU A 53 27.77 7.27 -0.92
N ARG A 54 27.82 8.51 -0.47
CA ARG A 54 26.94 9.04 0.56
C ARG A 54 25.47 8.98 0.13
N SER A 55 25.15 9.45 -1.07
CA SER A 55 23.78 9.39 -1.62
C SER A 55 23.30 7.94 -1.79
N LEU A 56 24.15 7.04 -2.30
CA LEU A 56 23.82 5.61 -2.40
C LEU A 56 23.46 4.99 -1.04
N VAL A 57 24.28 5.25 -0.04
CA VAL A 57 24.10 4.65 1.30
C VAL A 57 22.88 5.26 2.00
N VAL A 58 22.76 6.58 2.00
CA VAL A 58 21.71 7.29 2.75
C VAL A 58 20.36 7.21 2.02
N GLU A 59 20.32 7.51 0.75
CA GLU A 59 19.07 7.59 -0.01
C GLU A 59 18.68 6.25 -0.62
N GLY A 60 19.64 5.52 -1.22
CA GLY A 60 19.37 4.23 -1.85
C GLY A 60 19.14 3.12 -0.84
N ILE A 61 20.08 2.88 0.08
CA ILE A 61 20.04 1.74 0.99
C ILE A 61 19.26 2.05 2.25
N ILE A 62 19.65 3.09 3.02
CA ILE A 62 18.98 3.43 4.29
C ILE A 62 17.55 3.91 4.01
N GLY A 63 17.34 4.72 2.97
CA GLY A 63 16.01 5.13 2.53
C GLY A 63 15.14 3.96 2.11
N GLY A 64 15.67 3.04 1.29
CA GLY A 64 14.94 1.86 0.82
C GLY A 64 14.62 0.86 1.93
N VAL A 65 15.59 0.51 2.77
CA VAL A 65 15.40 -0.35 3.96
C VAL A 65 14.45 0.33 4.95
N GLY A 66 14.64 1.64 5.14
CA GLY A 66 13.82 2.45 6.03
C GLY A 66 12.35 2.43 5.65
N ALA A 67 12.06 2.64 4.37
CA ALA A 67 10.69 2.56 3.85
C ALA A 67 10.01 1.23 4.19
N VAL A 68 10.74 0.11 4.15
CA VAL A 68 10.19 -1.20 4.55
C VAL A 68 10.01 -1.29 6.06
N LEU A 69 11.03 -0.91 6.84
CA LEU A 69 11.03 -1.07 8.30
C LEU A 69 9.97 -0.22 9.00
N VAL A 70 9.66 0.96 8.49
CA VAL A 70 8.58 1.83 9.02
C VAL A 70 7.21 1.16 8.92
N PHE A 71 6.98 0.31 7.91
CA PHE A 71 5.71 -0.42 7.75
C PHE A 71 5.65 -1.75 8.52
N VAL A 72 6.78 -2.26 9.01
CA VAL A 72 6.85 -3.55 9.72
C VAL A 72 5.91 -3.59 10.94
N PRO A 73 5.91 -2.61 11.87
CA PRO A 73 5.01 -2.63 13.00
C PRO A 73 3.54 -2.71 12.59
N ASN A 74 3.16 -1.94 11.58
CA ASN A 74 1.79 -1.92 11.08
C ASN A 74 1.35 -3.30 10.55
N ILE A 75 2.23 -3.97 9.82
CA ILE A 75 1.98 -5.30 9.26
C ILE A 75 1.88 -6.35 10.36
N PHE A 76 2.76 -6.32 11.36
CA PHE A 76 2.73 -7.26 12.49
C PHE A 76 1.47 -7.11 13.33
N VAL A 77 1.07 -5.89 13.68
CA VAL A 77 -0.17 -5.63 14.43
C VAL A 77 -1.39 -6.05 13.62
N LEU A 78 -1.40 -5.76 12.31
CA LEU A 78 -2.48 -6.19 11.42
C LEU A 78 -2.59 -7.73 11.36
N PHE A 79 -1.46 -8.45 11.18
CA PHE A 79 -1.48 -9.92 11.15
C PHE A 79 -1.89 -10.51 12.48
N LEU A 80 -1.49 -9.90 13.59
CA LEU A 80 -1.93 -10.31 14.93
C LEU A 80 -3.45 -10.18 15.06
N ALA A 81 -4.01 -9.03 14.69
CA ALA A 81 -5.44 -8.77 14.77
C ALA A 81 -6.24 -9.71 13.85
N LEU A 82 -5.76 -9.91 12.61
CA LEU A 82 -6.39 -10.85 11.67
C LEU A 82 -6.26 -12.29 12.12
N GLY A 83 -5.14 -12.69 12.71
CA GLY A 83 -4.95 -14.01 13.31
C GLY A 83 -5.94 -14.28 14.45
N ILE A 84 -6.21 -13.28 15.29
CA ILE A 84 -7.25 -13.37 16.34
C ILE A 84 -8.63 -13.61 15.71
N LEU A 85 -8.98 -12.89 14.65
CA LEU A 85 -10.27 -13.07 13.96
C LEU A 85 -10.38 -14.42 13.26
N GLU A 86 -9.26 -14.94 12.73
CA GLU A 86 -9.21 -16.24 12.09
C GLU A 86 -9.33 -17.37 13.10
N GLU A 87 -8.52 -17.36 14.19
CA GLU A 87 -8.56 -18.40 15.24
C GLU A 87 -9.88 -18.44 16.02
N THR A 88 -10.50 -17.28 16.24
CA THR A 88 -11.84 -17.23 16.87
C THR A 88 -12.94 -17.81 15.99
N GLY A 89 -12.67 -18.03 14.68
CA GLY A 89 -13.66 -18.51 13.73
C GLY A 89 -14.64 -17.42 13.27
N TYR A 90 -14.29 -16.15 13.46
CA TYR A 90 -15.11 -15.02 13.01
C TYR A 90 -15.09 -14.85 11.49
N LEU A 91 -13.89 -14.94 10.87
CA LEU A 91 -13.72 -14.75 9.41
C LEU A 91 -14.57 -15.71 8.56
N PRO A 92 -14.65 -17.03 8.85
CA PRO A 92 -15.54 -17.93 8.11
C PRO A 92 -17.02 -17.53 8.18
N ARG A 93 -17.47 -16.97 9.31
CA ARG A 93 -18.85 -16.50 9.46
C ARG A 93 -19.11 -15.22 8.69
N ALA A 94 -18.15 -14.30 8.67
CA ALA A 94 -18.23 -13.10 7.85
C ALA A 94 -18.27 -13.47 6.36
N ALA A 95 -17.45 -14.43 5.93
CA ALA A 95 -17.49 -14.97 4.57
C ALA A 95 -18.84 -15.56 4.21
N PHE A 96 -19.44 -16.33 5.10
CA PHE A 96 -20.79 -16.91 4.88
C PHE A 96 -21.89 -15.84 4.71
N VAL A 97 -21.85 -14.76 5.47
CA VAL A 97 -22.85 -13.67 5.35
C VAL A 97 -22.75 -12.98 3.99
N ILE A 98 -21.53 -12.84 3.45
CA ILE A 98 -21.26 -12.13 2.20
C ILE A 98 -21.21 -13.08 0.99
N ASP A 99 -21.22 -14.40 1.22
CA ASP A 99 -21.12 -15.41 0.16
C ASP A 99 -22.16 -15.21 -0.95
N ARG A 100 -23.39 -14.83 -0.61
CA ARG A 100 -24.45 -14.52 -1.61
C ARG A 100 -24.06 -13.34 -2.51
N LEU A 101 -23.37 -12.34 -1.99
CA LEU A 101 -22.89 -11.20 -2.79
C LEU A 101 -21.73 -11.66 -3.69
N MET A 102 -20.83 -12.47 -3.15
CA MET A 102 -19.73 -13.06 -3.92
C MET A 102 -20.21 -13.98 -5.02
N TYR A 103 -21.27 -14.76 -4.75
CA TYR A 103 -21.89 -15.63 -5.76
C TYR A 103 -22.39 -14.86 -6.98
N SER A 104 -22.92 -13.64 -6.80
CA SER A 104 -23.30 -12.78 -7.93
C SER A 104 -22.12 -12.38 -8.81
N MET A 105 -20.91 -12.36 -8.26
CA MET A 105 -19.65 -12.11 -8.98
C MET A 105 -18.98 -13.41 -9.46
N LYS A 106 -19.62 -14.57 -9.30
CA LYS A 106 -19.08 -15.92 -9.57
C LYS A 106 -17.80 -16.22 -8.77
N LEU A 107 -17.71 -15.72 -7.55
CA LEU A 107 -16.65 -15.95 -6.59
C LEU A 107 -17.23 -16.62 -5.35
N SER A 108 -16.41 -17.39 -4.63
CA SER A 108 -16.79 -18.00 -3.35
C SER A 108 -16.48 -17.11 -2.15
N GLY A 109 -17.05 -17.44 -0.99
CA GLY A 109 -16.72 -16.78 0.26
C GLY A 109 -15.23 -16.88 0.66
N ARG A 110 -14.47 -17.85 0.15
CA ARG A 110 -13.01 -17.94 0.34
C ARG A 110 -12.28 -16.81 -0.38
N SER A 111 -12.71 -16.47 -1.59
CA SER A 111 -12.21 -15.30 -2.32
C SER A 111 -12.48 -14.01 -1.57
N PHE A 112 -13.65 -13.89 -0.94
CA PHE A 112 -13.96 -12.74 -0.10
C PHE A 112 -12.99 -12.63 1.09
N MET A 113 -12.67 -13.73 1.78
CA MET A 113 -11.69 -13.71 2.87
C MET A 113 -10.33 -13.18 2.39
N SER A 114 -9.87 -13.62 1.22
CA SER A 114 -8.64 -13.12 0.63
C SER A 114 -8.73 -11.63 0.26
N MET A 115 -9.83 -11.21 -0.36
CA MET A 115 -10.06 -9.82 -0.74
C MET A 115 -10.17 -8.89 0.47
N LEU A 116 -10.74 -9.38 1.57
CA LEU A 116 -10.85 -8.65 2.83
C LEU A 116 -9.49 -8.29 3.43
N LEU A 117 -8.54 -9.23 3.38
CA LEU A 117 -7.15 -8.96 3.74
C LEU A 117 -6.55 -7.84 2.89
N GLY A 118 -7.04 -7.64 1.67
CA GLY A 118 -6.63 -6.60 0.73
C GLY A 118 -6.87 -5.17 1.23
N PHE A 119 -7.87 -4.93 2.06
CA PHE A 119 -8.06 -3.61 2.69
C PHE A 119 -6.92 -3.26 3.64
N GLY A 120 -6.33 -4.25 4.30
CA GLY A 120 -5.12 -4.06 5.10
C GLY A 120 -3.85 -4.06 4.23
N CYS A 121 -3.62 -5.16 3.50
CA CYS A 121 -2.42 -5.36 2.71
C CYS A 121 -2.71 -6.24 1.48
N ASN A 122 -2.52 -5.69 0.28
CA ASN A 122 -2.74 -6.43 -0.97
C ASN A 122 -1.80 -7.64 -1.13
N VAL A 123 -0.59 -7.56 -0.58
CA VAL A 123 0.36 -8.69 -0.61
C VAL A 123 -0.19 -9.87 0.18
N SER A 124 -0.72 -9.61 1.38
CA SER A 124 -1.38 -10.64 2.21
C SER A 124 -2.62 -11.21 1.54
N SER A 125 -3.41 -10.36 0.87
CA SER A 125 -4.56 -10.78 0.08
C SER A 125 -4.15 -11.80 -0.98
N ILE A 126 -3.17 -11.47 -1.81
CA ILE A 126 -2.66 -12.34 -2.87
C ILE A 126 -2.07 -13.63 -2.28
N MET A 127 -1.31 -13.54 -1.20
CA MET A 127 -0.73 -14.74 -0.55
C MET A 127 -1.81 -15.66 0.03
N SER A 128 -2.91 -15.14 0.53
CA SER A 128 -4.01 -15.93 1.09
C SER A 128 -4.83 -16.65 0.03
N THR A 129 -4.78 -16.21 -1.24
CA THR A 129 -5.46 -16.90 -2.35
C THR A 129 -5.03 -18.35 -2.55
N ARG A 130 -3.89 -18.75 -1.96
CA ARG A 130 -3.44 -20.14 -1.96
C ARG A 130 -4.41 -21.09 -1.27
N SER A 131 -5.29 -20.58 -0.40
CA SER A 131 -6.35 -21.34 0.25
C SER A 131 -7.55 -21.61 -0.66
N ILE A 132 -7.62 -20.94 -1.82
CA ILE A 132 -8.68 -21.12 -2.82
C ILE A 132 -8.35 -22.34 -3.65
N SER A 133 -9.23 -23.34 -3.61
CA SER A 133 -9.01 -24.63 -4.26
C SER A 133 -9.19 -24.55 -5.78
N GLU A 134 -10.12 -23.71 -6.26
CA GLU A 134 -10.44 -23.56 -7.67
C GLU A 134 -9.42 -22.64 -8.37
N PRO A 135 -8.64 -23.13 -9.35
CA PRO A 135 -7.59 -22.33 -9.99
C PRO A 135 -8.12 -21.07 -10.70
N LYS A 136 -9.29 -21.15 -11.32
CA LYS A 136 -9.91 -20.04 -12.03
C LYS A 136 -10.26 -18.92 -11.08
N GLU A 137 -10.94 -19.26 -10.00
CA GLU A 137 -11.34 -18.32 -8.96
C GLU A 137 -10.12 -17.67 -8.28
N ARG A 138 -9.08 -18.46 -8.04
CA ARG A 138 -7.81 -17.99 -7.50
C ARG A 138 -7.17 -16.93 -8.40
N ILE A 139 -7.12 -17.16 -9.72
CA ILE A 139 -6.56 -16.21 -10.68
C ILE A 139 -7.36 -14.90 -10.69
N VAL A 140 -8.70 -14.99 -10.75
CA VAL A 140 -9.57 -13.80 -10.71
C VAL A 140 -9.31 -13.01 -9.43
N THR A 141 -9.27 -13.68 -8.28
CA THR A 141 -9.02 -13.01 -6.98
C THR A 141 -7.66 -12.33 -6.94
N ILE A 142 -6.61 -12.96 -7.50
CA ILE A 142 -5.28 -12.34 -7.60
C ILE A 142 -5.31 -11.08 -8.47
N LEU A 143 -5.96 -11.14 -9.63
CA LEU A 143 -6.01 -10.01 -10.58
C LEU A 143 -6.82 -8.83 -10.04
N VAL A 144 -7.84 -9.10 -9.23
CA VAL A 144 -8.76 -8.08 -8.70
C VAL A 144 -8.25 -7.49 -7.37
N SER A 145 -7.48 -8.24 -6.58
CA SER A 145 -6.94 -7.78 -5.28
C SER A 145 -6.21 -6.43 -5.33
N PRO A 146 -5.39 -6.09 -6.34
CA PRO A 146 -4.71 -4.79 -6.41
C PRO A 146 -5.64 -3.57 -6.53
N PHE A 147 -6.88 -3.75 -7.02
CA PHE A 147 -7.85 -2.66 -7.12
C PHE A 147 -8.38 -2.24 -5.74
N ILE A 148 -8.34 -3.12 -4.75
CA ILE A 148 -8.76 -2.83 -3.39
C ILE A 148 -7.84 -1.78 -2.78
N SER A 149 -8.42 -0.71 -2.21
CA SER A 149 -7.68 0.32 -1.50
C SER A 149 -7.19 -0.21 -0.15
N CYS A 150 -5.88 -0.42 -0.05
CA CYS A 150 -5.24 -0.86 1.19
C CYS A 150 -4.72 0.33 2.00
N SER A 151 -4.33 0.08 3.25
CA SER A 151 -3.80 1.09 4.16
C SER A 151 -2.60 1.88 3.61
N ALA A 152 -1.75 1.25 2.80
CA ALA A 152 -0.60 1.91 2.19
C ALA A 152 -0.95 2.92 1.08
N LYS A 153 -2.18 2.91 0.55
CA LYS A 153 -2.67 3.95 -0.37
C LYS A 153 -3.19 5.19 0.37
N LEU A 154 -3.50 5.07 1.66
CA LEU A 154 -4.11 6.15 2.44
C LEU A 154 -3.24 7.41 2.51
N PRO A 155 -1.91 7.34 2.74
CA PRO A 155 -1.06 8.54 2.71
C PRO A 155 -1.10 9.27 1.37
N VAL A 156 -1.13 8.54 0.24
CA VAL A 156 -1.24 9.12 -1.11
C VAL A 156 -2.58 9.84 -1.26
N TYR A 157 -3.67 9.22 -0.81
CA TYR A 157 -5.00 9.84 -0.86
C TYR A 157 -5.10 11.09 0.02
N VAL A 158 -4.50 11.04 1.23
CA VAL A 158 -4.45 12.18 2.16
C VAL A 158 -3.64 13.32 1.55
N LEU A 159 -2.48 13.03 0.96
CA LEU A 159 -1.64 14.03 0.30
C LEU A 159 -2.41 14.72 -0.83
N ILE A 160 -2.94 13.95 -1.78
CA ILE A 160 -3.64 14.49 -2.96
C ILE A 160 -4.94 15.19 -2.54
N ALA A 161 -5.79 14.53 -1.75
CA ALA A 161 -7.06 15.11 -1.34
C ALA A 161 -6.87 16.33 -0.42
N GLY A 162 -5.86 16.30 0.46
CA GLY A 162 -5.52 17.42 1.34
C GLY A 162 -5.06 18.65 0.56
N THR A 163 -4.20 18.44 -0.44
CA THR A 163 -3.66 19.54 -1.26
C THR A 163 -4.74 20.18 -2.14
N PHE A 164 -5.59 19.37 -2.80
CA PHE A 164 -6.57 19.90 -3.76
C PHE A 164 -7.93 20.27 -3.15
N PHE A 165 -8.36 19.58 -2.08
CA PHE A 165 -9.72 19.71 -1.54
C PHE A 165 -9.77 20.26 -0.10
N GLY A 166 -8.65 20.44 0.57
CA GLY A 166 -8.56 21.03 1.91
C GLY A 166 -9.54 20.42 2.91
N ALA A 167 -10.49 21.23 3.42
CA ALA A 167 -11.49 20.78 4.41
C ALA A 167 -12.41 19.62 3.93
N ARG A 168 -12.54 19.40 2.61
CA ARG A 168 -13.36 18.32 2.04
C ARG A 168 -12.56 17.03 1.75
N ALA A 169 -11.28 17.00 2.08
CA ALA A 169 -10.41 15.84 1.82
C ALA A 169 -10.99 14.53 2.35
N GLY A 170 -11.58 14.50 3.53
CA GLY A 170 -12.18 13.31 4.11
C GLY A 170 -13.31 12.72 3.27
N VAL A 171 -14.16 13.56 2.69
CA VAL A 171 -15.26 13.12 1.80
C VAL A 171 -14.70 12.52 0.50
N VAL A 172 -13.67 13.16 -0.06
CA VAL A 172 -13.01 12.68 -1.28
C VAL A 172 -12.36 11.32 -1.03
N ILE A 173 -11.65 11.15 0.09
CA ILE A 173 -11.04 9.87 0.47
C ILE A 173 -12.10 8.79 0.62
N PHE A 174 -13.22 9.07 1.29
CA PHE A 174 -14.32 8.13 1.41
C PHE A 174 -14.85 7.71 0.03
N PHE A 175 -15.05 8.68 -0.87
CA PHE A 175 -15.51 8.41 -2.24
C PHE A 175 -14.51 7.55 -3.02
N LEU A 176 -13.20 7.76 -2.86
CA LEU A 176 -12.15 6.96 -3.48
C LEU A 176 -12.17 5.50 -2.98
N TYR A 177 -12.46 5.28 -1.68
CA TYR A 177 -12.63 3.92 -1.16
C TYR A 177 -13.87 3.23 -1.74
N VAL A 178 -15.00 3.92 -1.81
CA VAL A 178 -16.21 3.40 -2.45
C VAL A 178 -15.98 3.11 -3.93
N LEU A 179 -15.32 4.00 -4.64
CA LEU A 179 -14.95 3.82 -6.05
C LEU A 179 -14.05 2.59 -6.24
N SER A 180 -13.08 2.40 -5.36
CA SER A 180 -12.19 1.24 -5.36
C SER A 180 -12.98 -0.08 -5.23
N ILE A 181 -13.98 -0.14 -4.36
CA ILE A 181 -14.86 -1.30 -4.20
C ILE A 181 -15.67 -1.52 -5.48
N VAL A 182 -16.25 -0.47 -6.06
CA VAL A 182 -17.02 -0.57 -7.31
C VAL A 182 -16.15 -1.07 -8.45
N ILE A 183 -14.95 -0.53 -8.62
CA ILE A 183 -13.99 -0.98 -9.65
C ILE A 183 -13.62 -2.45 -9.44
N THR A 184 -13.38 -2.85 -8.19
CA THR A 184 -13.07 -4.25 -7.82
C THR A 184 -14.18 -5.20 -8.26
N VAL A 185 -15.42 -4.85 -7.95
CA VAL A 185 -16.62 -5.64 -8.33
C VAL A 185 -16.77 -5.70 -9.86
N LEU A 186 -16.70 -4.56 -10.53
CA LEU A 186 -16.81 -4.48 -11.99
C LEU A 186 -15.70 -5.28 -12.69
N SER A 187 -14.46 -5.17 -12.20
CA SER A 187 -13.32 -5.93 -12.74
C SER A 187 -13.51 -7.43 -12.55
N ALA A 188 -14.00 -7.87 -11.38
CA ALA A 188 -14.28 -9.27 -11.12
C ALA A 188 -15.36 -9.82 -12.09
N LEU A 189 -16.44 -9.08 -12.28
CA LEU A 189 -17.50 -9.43 -13.23
C LEU A 189 -16.99 -9.48 -14.68
N LEU A 190 -16.18 -8.49 -15.07
CA LEU A 190 -15.65 -8.39 -16.42
C LEU A 190 -14.69 -9.56 -16.72
N ILE A 191 -13.76 -9.83 -15.82
CA ILE A 191 -12.77 -10.91 -15.97
C ILE A 191 -13.47 -12.27 -16.00
N ASN A 192 -14.45 -12.50 -15.10
CA ASN A 192 -15.24 -13.75 -15.12
C ASN A 192 -16.06 -13.91 -16.39
N LYS A 193 -16.62 -12.83 -16.94
CA LYS A 193 -17.42 -12.88 -18.18
C LYS A 193 -16.54 -13.12 -19.42
N LEU A 194 -15.34 -12.52 -19.47
CA LEU A 194 -14.45 -12.58 -20.64
C LEU A 194 -13.64 -13.87 -20.68
N PHE A 195 -13.07 -14.28 -19.56
CA PHE A 195 -12.07 -15.34 -19.53
C PHE A 195 -12.59 -16.66 -18.95
N PHE A 196 -13.58 -16.61 -18.06
CA PHE A 196 -14.03 -17.80 -17.32
C PHE A 196 -15.54 -18.03 -17.48
N LYS A 197 -15.92 -18.76 -18.52
CA LYS A 197 -17.28 -19.25 -18.71
C LYS A 197 -17.50 -20.50 -17.83
N GLY A 198 -17.96 -20.36 -16.60
CA GLY A 198 -18.25 -21.47 -15.71
C GLY A 198 -19.21 -21.06 -14.59
N GLU A 199 -19.81 -22.06 -13.95
CA GLU A 199 -20.59 -21.84 -12.74
C GLU A 199 -19.64 -21.63 -11.55
N PRO A 200 -20.00 -20.76 -10.57
CA PRO A 200 -19.21 -20.58 -9.36
C PRO A 200 -19.17 -21.89 -8.57
N SER A 201 -18.04 -22.20 -7.97
CA SER A 201 -17.94 -23.32 -7.06
C SER A 201 -18.84 -23.06 -5.85
N THR A 202 -19.74 -24.02 -5.56
CA THR A 202 -20.55 -23.95 -4.34
C THR A 202 -19.66 -24.12 -3.12
N LEU A 203 -19.60 -23.09 -2.27
CA LEU A 203 -18.83 -23.16 -1.05
C LEU A 203 -19.56 -24.00 -0.01
N ILE A 204 -19.16 -25.25 0.14
CA ILE A 204 -19.53 -26.05 1.31
C ILE A 204 -18.47 -25.76 2.39
N MET A 205 -18.76 -24.82 3.27
CA MET A 205 -17.87 -24.47 4.38
C MET A 205 -18.55 -24.89 5.68
N GLU A 206 -17.92 -25.83 6.38
CA GLU A 206 -18.28 -26.11 7.76
C GLU A 206 -17.90 -24.91 8.62
N LEU A 207 -18.87 -24.34 9.36
CA LEU A 207 -18.63 -23.24 10.27
C LEU A 207 -17.89 -23.77 11.51
N PRO A 208 -16.60 -23.38 11.71
CA PRO A 208 -15.86 -23.85 12.87
C PRO A 208 -16.50 -23.34 14.16
N ARG A 209 -16.38 -24.14 15.24
CA ARG A 209 -16.85 -23.70 16.56
C ARG A 209 -16.02 -22.52 17.04
N TYR A 210 -16.63 -21.60 17.80
CA TYR A 210 -15.88 -20.54 18.47
C TYR A 210 -14.85 -21.13 19.43
N ARG A 211 -13.59 -20.70 19.27
CA ARG A 211 -12.48 -21.10 20.13
C ARG A 211 -11.82 -19.86 20.73
N LYS A 212 -11.30 -19.99 21.94
CA LYS A 212 -10.43 -18.94 22.49
C LYS A 212 -9.08 -19.00 21.77
N PRO A 213 -8.56 -17.87 21.29
CA PRO A 213 -7.28 -17.84 20.59
C PRO A 213 -6.15 -18.24 21.55
N ARG A 214 -5.19 -19.02 21.05
CA ARG A 214 -3.99 -19.42 21.80
C ARG A 214 -2.86 -18.46 21.48
N LEU A 215 -2.31 -17.78 22.47
CA LEU A 215 -1.24 -16.81 22.31
C LEU A 215 -0.03 -17.39 21.56
N SER A 216 0.36 -18.64 21.84
CA SER A 216 1.49 -19.28 21.15
C SER A 216 1.24 -19.47 19.65
N SER A 217 0.03 -19.87 19.25
CA SER A 217 -0.34 -19.99 17.84
C SER A 217 -0.33 -18.64 17.14
N LEU A 218 -0.91 -17.61 17.81
CA LEU A 218 -0.98 -16.25 17.26
C LEU A 218 0.40 -15.64 17.02
N ILE A 219 1.30 -15.76 17.99
CA ILE A 219 2.67 -15.26 17.88
C ILE A 219 3.38 -15.97 16.73
N LEU A 220 3.27 -17.29 16.65
CA LEU A 220 3.89 -18.08 15.59
C LEU A 220 3.30 -17.76 14.21
N TYR A 221 1.97 -17.60 14.12
CA TYR A 221 1.28 -17.20 12.90
C TYR A 221 1.75 -15.82 12.43
N THR A 222 1.74 -14.84 13.33
CA THR A 222 2.16 -13.46 13.05
C THR A 222 3.62 -13.42 12.62
N TRP A 223 4.50 -14.12 13.32
CA TRP A 223 5.91 -14.21 13.00
C TRP A 223 6.17 -14.82 11.61
N ASN A 224 5.54 -15.96 11.32
CA ASN A 224 5.71 -16.62 10.03
C ASN A 224 5.20 -15.75 8.87
N LYS A 225 4.04 -15.12 9.02
CA LYS A 225 3.49 -14.21 8.00
C LYS A 225 4.35 -12.95 7.84
N GLY A 226 4.76 -12.34 8.94
CA GLY A 226 5.63 -11.15 8.95
C GLY A 226 7.00 -11.42 8.36
N ARG A 227 7.64 -12.54 8.73
CA ARG A 227 8.93 -12.96 8.17
C ARG A 227 8.86 -13.18 6.66
N HIS A 228 7.85 -13.91 6.18
CA HIS A 228 7.66 -14.13 4.73
C HIS A 228 7.41 -12.82 3.97
N PHE A 229 6.72 -11.88 4.59
CA PHE A 229 6.56 -10.55 4.01
C PHE A 229 7.91 -9.82 3.91
N LEU A 230 8.68 -9.79 5.00
CA LEU A 230 9.99 -9.13 5.04
C LEU A 230 10.97 -9.74 4.02
N GLU A 231 11.04 -11.06 3.94
CA GLU A 231 11.93 -11.75 3.00
C GLU A 231 11.57 -11.45 1.54
N LYS A 232 10.29 -11.43 1.19
CA LYS A 232 9.86 -11.21 -0.20
C LYS A 232 9.73 -9.74 -0.57
N ALA A 233 9.00 -8.97 0.22
CA ALA A 233 8.77 -7.56 -0.08
C ALA A 233 10.04 -6.74 0.19
N GLY A 234 10.76 -7.02 1.27
CA GLY A 234 11.98 -6.31 1.63
C GLY A 234 13.07 -6.41 0.55
N THR A 235 13.33 -7.60 0.02
CA THR A 235 14.33 -7.80 -1.05
C THR A 235 13.92 -7.09 -2.35
N ILE A 236 12.63 -7.15 -2.72
CA ILE A 236 12.14 -6.51 -3.95
C ILE A 236 12.19 -4.99 -3.81
N ILE A 237 11.73 -4.46 -2.66
CA ILE A 237 11.70 -3.01 -2.44
C ILE A 237 13.12 -2.45 -2.33
N LEU A 238 14.04 -3.15 -1.65
CA LEU A 238 15.44 -2.74 -1.57
C LEU A 238 16.08 -2.71 -2.97
N GLY A 239 15.89 -3.78 -3.77
CA GLY A 239 16.36 -3.80 -5.15
C GLY A 239 15.78 -2.68 -5.99
N ALA A 240 14.48 -2.44 -5.89
CA ALA A 240 13.80 -1.34 -6.57
C ALA A 240 14.34 0.03 -6.12
N SER A 241 14.57 0.24 -4.82
CA SER A 241 15.11 1.51 -4.28
C SER A 241 16.51 1.81 -4.82
N VAL A 242 17.37 0.80 -4.91
CA VAL A 242 18.71 0.97 -5.49
C VAL A 242 18.63 1.31 -6.98
N VAL A 243 17.74 0.64 -7.73
CA VAL A 243 17.52 0.95 -9.16
C VAL A 243 16.96 2.37 -9.34
N ILE A 244 15.98 2.75 -8.53
CA ILE A 244 15.37 4.10 -8.56
C ILE A 244 16.42 5.15 -8.22
N TRP A 245 17.23 4.92 -7.18
CA TRP A 245 18.34 5.79 -6.83
C TRP A 245 19.31 5.95 -8.01
N PHE A 246 19.73 4.84 -8.63
CA PHE A 246 20.62 4.87 -9.79
C PHE A 246 20.05 5.70 -10.95
N LEU A 247 18.78 5.49 -11.27
CA LEU A 247 18.09 6.23 -12.34
C LEU A 247 17.92 7.72 -12.01
N SER A 248 17.77 8.06 -10.74
CA SER A 248 17.60 9.45 -10.29
C SER A 248 18.92 10.21 -10.15
N TYR A 249 20.01 9.50 -9.82
CA TYR A 249 21.32 10.11 -9.59
C TYR A 249 22.11 10.30 -10.90
N PHE A 250 22.08 9.31 -11.82
CA PHE A 250 22.87 9.34 -13.05
C PHE A 250 22.07 9.83 -14.26
N PRO A 251 22.73 10.51 -15.27
CA PRO A 251 24.13 10.97 -15.28
C PRO A 251 24.37 12.23 -14.46
N THR A 252 23.34 13.06 -14.23
CA THR A 252 23.37 14.28 -13.40
C THR A 252 22.11 14.38 -12.59
N GLU A 253 22.23 14.79 -11.34
CA GLU A 253 21.08 14.97 -10.46
C GLU A 253 20.04 15.95 -11.05
N GLY A 254 18.76 15.67 -10.83
CA GLY A 254 17.65 16.52 -11.25
C GLY A 254 17.23 16.31 -12.71
N THR A 255 17.15 17.40 -13.49
CA THR A 255 16.57 17.40 -14.83
C THR A 255 17.36 16.63 -15.90
N GLY A 256 18.60 16.25 -15.59
CA GLY A 256 19.49 15.49 -16.47
C GLY A 256 19.55 13.99 -16.15
N SER A 257 18.86 13.53 -15.12
CA SER A 257 18.87 12.12 -14.73
C SER A 257 18.12 11.21 -15.73
N PHE A 258 18.45 9.91 -15.74
CA PHE A 258 17.70 8.93 -16.54
C PHE A 258 16.20 8.93 -16.18
N ALA A 259 15.87 9.11 -14.91
CA ALA A 259 14.51 9.25 -14.42
C ALA A 259 13.78 10.44 -15.09
N ALA A 260 14.44 11.60 -15.18
CA ALA A 260 13.89 12.77 -15.85
C ALA A 260 13.76 12.55 -17.37
N MET A 261 14.70 11.86 -18.02
CA MET A 261 14.61 11.52 -19.44
C MET A 261 13.41 10.62 -19.72
N ILE A 262 13.15 9.61 -18.87
CA ILE A 262 11.97 8.75 -19.00
C ILE A 262 10.69 9.57 -18.80
N GLY A 263 10.63 10.42 -17.77
CA GLY A 263 9.49 11.30 -17.51
C GLY A 263 9.19 12.24 -18.69
N LYS A 264 10.20 12.94 -19.19
CA LYS A 264 10.08 13.84 -20.36
C LYS A 264 9.70 13.11 -21.64
N SER A 265 10.17 11.89 -21.84
CA SER A 265 9.79 11.07 -22.99
C SER A 265 8.31 10.69 -23.00
N LEU A 266 7.74 10.47 -21.81
CA LEU A 266 6.33 10.14 -21.63
C LEU A 266 5.44 11.39 -21.48
N GLU A 267 6.01 12.55 -21.21
CA GLU A 267 5.29 13.82 -21.00
C GLU A 267 4.30 14.14 -22.12
N PRO A 268 4.65 14.04 -23.42
CA PRO A 268 3.72 14.37 -24.51
C PRO A 268 2.43 13.54 -24.49
N LEU A 269 2.45 12.33 -23.94
CA LEU A 269 1.27 11.48 -23.81
C LEU A 269 0.35 11.94 -22.66
N PHE A 270 0.91 12.56 -21.63
CA PHE A 270 0.20 12.95 -20.39
C PHE A 270 -0.07 14.45 -20.27
N ILE A 271 0.46 15.28 -21.19
CA ILE A 271 0.17 16.73 -21.27
C ILE A 271 -1.34 17.03 -21.26
N PRO A 272 -2.21 16.28 -22.01
CA PRO A 272 -3.65 16.55 -21.98
C PRO A 272 -4.30 16.37 -20.60
N LEU A 273 -3.65 15.62 -19.70
CA LEU A 273 -4.10 15.37 -18.33
C LEU A 273 -3.50 16.35 -17.32
N GLY A 274 -2.61 17.26 -17.76
CA GLY A 274 -1.95 18.22 -16.88
C GLY A 274 -0.82 17.65 -16.01
N TYR A 275 -0.28 16.48 -16.36
CA TYR A 275 0.83 15.88 -15.60
C TYR A 275 2.18 16.46 -16.05
N THR A 276 3.01 16.79 -15.08
CA THR A 276 4.41 17.20 -15.32
C THR A 276 5.31 15.96 -15.34
N TRP A 277 6.52 16.09 -15.90
CA TRP A 277 7.48 14.96 -15.96
C TRP A 277 7.82 14.38 -14.59
N GLU A 278 7.83 15.20 -13.53
CA GLU A 278 8.05 14.74 -12.13
C GLU A 278 6.93 13.81 -11.66
N MET A 279 5.68 14.18 -11.95
CA MET A 279 4.52 13.36 -11.61
C MET A 279 4.54 12.04 -12.37
N ILE A 280 4.89 12.07 -13.66
CA ILE A 280 4.97 10.87 -14.50
C ILE A 280 6.09 9.95 -14.00
N THR A 281 7.26 10.49 -13.68
CA THR A 281 8.37 9.72 -13.12
C THR A 281 8.00 9.08 -11.79
N SER A 282 7.32 9.83 -10.92
CA SER A 282 6.84 9.31 -9.64
C SER A 282 5.80 8.19 -9.82
N LEU A 283 4.92 8.28 -10.82
CA LEU A 283 3.97 7.21 -11.16
C LEU A 283 4.67 5.97 -11.69
N VAL A 284 5.69 6.12 -12.53
CA VAL A 284 6.50 4.99 -13.05
C VAL A 284 7.20 4.28 -11.88
N PHE A 285 7.80 5.02 -10.96
CA PHE A 285 8.41 4.45 -9.75
C PHE A 285 7.37 3.80 -8.84
N GLY A 286 6.16 4.33 -8.81
CA GLY A 286 5.03 3.76 -8.07
C GLY A 286 4.58 2.38 -8.55
N ILE A 287 4.97 1.96 -9.77
CA ILE A 287 4.73 0.59 -10.25
C ILE A 287 5.58 -0.40 -9.44
N ALA A 288 6.81 -0.03 -9.08
CA ALA A 288 7.68 -0.88 -8.27
C ALA A 288 7.21 -0.94 -6.81
N ALA A 289 6.93 0.23 -6.21
CA ALA A 289 6.38 0.33 -4.87
C ALA A 289 5.54 1.61 -4.76
N LYS A 290 4.27 1.48 -4.45
CA LYS A 290 3.31 2.59 -4.37
C LYS A 290 3.66 3.63 -3.29
N GLU A 291 4.38 3.23 -2.25
CA GLU A 291 4.89 4.09 -1.20
C GLU A 291 5.92 5.10 -1.73
N VAL A 292 6.65 4.72 -2.78
CA VAL A 292 7.66 5.57 -3.42
C VAL A 292 7.03 6.76 -4.15
N ILE A 293 5.76 6.69 -4.55
CA ILE A 293 5.06 7.81 -5.17
C ILE A 293 5.09 9.05 -4.27
N VAL A 294 4.77 8.87 -2.98
CA VAL A 294 4.74 9.99 -2.01
C VAL A 294 6.14 10.56 -1.81
N SER A 295 7.13 9.68 -1.55
CA SER A 295 8.51 10.14 -1.34
C SER A 295 9.11 10.79 -2.57
N SER A 296 8.87 10.28 -3.76
CA SER A 296 9.32 10.89 -5.02
C SER A 296 8.66 12.25 -5.24
N LEU A 297 7.34 12.36 -5.06
CA LEU A 297 6.63 13.63 -5.18
C LEU A 297 7.16 14.66 -4.18
N THR A 298 7.35 14.29 -2.91
CA THR A 298 7.89 15.21 -1.90
C THR A 298 9.32 15.63 -2.23
N THR A 299 10.14 14.75 -2.78
CA THR A 299 11.51 15.08 -3.21
C THR A 299 11.51 16.04 -4.39
N PHE A 300 10.71 15.80 -5.41
CA PHE A 300 10.65 16.65 -6.60
C PHE A 300 9.98 18.00 -6.30
N PHE A 301 8.87 18.01 -5.57
CA PHE A 301 8.16 19.27 -5.24
C PHE A 301 8.74 19.97 -4.02
N GLY A 302 9.33 19.27 -3.06
CA GLY A 302 10.04 19.86 -1.92
C GLY A 302 11.24 20.71 -2.34
N ASN A 303 11.99 20.25 -3.33
CA ASN A 303 13.09 21.03 -3.92
C ASN A 303 12.61 22.29 -4.67
N LEU A 304 11.37 22.29 -5.17
CA LEU A 304 10.77 23.47 -5.81
C LEU A 304 10.39 24.56 -4.80
N SER A 305 9.94 24.18 -3.60
CA SER A 305 9.62 25.16 -2.54
C SER A 305 10.87 25.85 -2.01
N VAL A 306 11.96 25.09 -1.78
CA VAL A 306 13.26 25.65 -1.38
C VAL A 306 13.82 26.58 -2.45
N ARG A 307 13.69 26.20 -3.74
CA ARG A 307 14.18 26.99 -4.87
C ARG A 307 13.35 28.27 -5.08
N SER A 308 12.06 28.24 -4.77
CA SER A 308 11.22 29.46 -4.82
C SER A 308 11.54 30.44 -3.69
N GLU A 309 11.92 29.96 -2.51
CA GLU A 309 12.36 30.80 -1.39
C GLU A 309 13.73 31.42 -1.65
N GLU A 310 14.69 30.70 -2.23
CA GLU A 310 15.98 31.25 -2.66
C GLU A 310 15.80 32.32 -3.74
N HIS A 311 14.96 32.09 -4.74
CA HIS A 311 14.70 33.10 -5.79
C HIS A 311 13.97 34.34 -5.24
N THR A 312 13.09 34.17 -4.26
CA THR A 312 12.39 35.31 -3.62
C THR A 312 13.36 36.12 -2.77
N SER A 313 14.29 35.48 -2.06
CA SER A 313 15.31 36.16 -1.25
C SER A 313 16.36 36.86 -2.12
N GLU A 314 16.75 36.30 -3.28
CA GLU A 314 17.63 36.97 -4.25
C GLU A 314 16.97 38.19 -4.91
N LEU A 315 15.67 38.13 -5.22
CA LEU A 315 14.92 39.25 -5.76
C LEU A 315 14.74 40.38 -4.74
N GLN A 316 14.50 40.03 -3.47
CA GLN A 316 14.43 41.02 -2.39
C GLN A 316 15.78 41.68 -2.10
N SER A 317 16.90 40.95 -2.18
CA SER A 317 18.22 41.53 -2.01
C SER A 317 18.64 42.46 -3.17
N ARG A 318 18.13 42.23 -4.40
CA ARG A 318 18.37 43.11 -5.57
C ARG A 318 17.49 44.35 -5.58
N GLN A 319 16.38 44.39 -4.85
CA GLN A 319 15.53 45.57 -4.69
C GLN A 319 15.94 46.48 -3.56
N SER A 320 16.89 46.08 -2.71
CA SER A 320 17.41 46.83 -1.58
C SER A 320 18.77 47.54 -1.86
N ILE A 321 19.21 47.57 -3.13
CA ILE A 321 20.35 48.31 -3.63
C ILE A 321 19.85 49.37 -4.65
#